data_1bb89026c03fea4cbdffcb40aed195d8
#
_entry.id   1bb89026c03fea4cbdffcb40aed195d8
#
_cell.length_a   1.000
_cell.length_b   1.000
_cell.length_c   1.000
_cell.angle_alpha   90.00
_cell.angle_beta   90.00
_cell.angle_gamma   90.00
#
_symmetry.space_group_name_H-M   'P 1'
#
loop_
_entity.id
_entity.type
_entity.pdbx_description
1 polymer ?
#
loop_
_entity_poly.entity_id
_entity_poly.type
_entity_poly.pdbx_seq_one_letter_code
_entity_poly.pdbx_strand_id
1 'polypeptide(L)'
;RLLGAEVIPVTTGTATLKDAVSEAMREWTSRIADTHYCLGSVMGPHPFPTIVRDFQAVISKEIKEQILQKEGRLPDAVIACVGGGSNAIGSFYHFIEDKKVRLIGCEAAGRGIDTDENAATITTGRLGIFHGMKSYFCQDEYGQIAPVYSISAGLDYPGVGPEHAYLHDMGRAEYVPVTDEEAVWAFEYLAKTEGIIPA
;
A
#
# COMPACT_ATOMS: atom_id res chain seq x y z
N ARG A 1 8.12 -22.87 2.51
CA ARG A 1 8.53 -24.29 2.53
C ARG A 1 9.90 -24.49 3.17
N LEU A 2 10.89 -23.70 2.79
CA LEU A 2 12.26 -23.83 3.33
C LEU A 2 12.32 -23.71 4.87
N LEU A 3 11.49 -22.82 5.44
CA LEU A 3 11.41 -22.58 6.87
C LEU A 3 10.35 -23.44 7.58
N GLY A 4 9.82 -24.47 6.93
CA GLY A 4 8.82 -25.38 7.49
C GLY A 4 7.37 -24.94 7.35
N ALA A 5 7.10 -23.77 6.76
CA ALA A 5 5.74 -23.32 6.54
C ALA A 5 5.03 -24.16 5.48
N GLU A 6 3.76 -24.44 5.70
CA GLU A 6 2.86 -24.97 4.67
C GLU A 6 2.50 -23.83 3.70
N VAL A 7 2.68 -24.09 2.41
CA VAL A 7 2.35 -23.11 1.37
C VAL A 7 1.18 -23.68 0.55
N ILE A 8 0.05 -23.00 0.64
CA ILE A 8 -1.18 -23.39 -0.06
C ILE A 8 -1.35 -22.44 -1.26
N PRO A 9 -1.18 -22.92 -2.51
CA PRO A 9 -1.40 -22.08 -3.68
C PRO A 9 -2.89 -21.87 -3.92
N VAL A 10 -3.30 -20.63 -4.11
CA VAL A 10 -4.66 -20.27 -4.51
C VAL A 10 -4.70 -20.15 -6.03
N THR A 11 -5.41 -21.07 -6.65
CA THR A 11 -5.51 -21.19 -8.13
C THR A 11 -6.89 -20.85 -8.66
N THR A 12 -7.82 -20.44 -7.79
CA THR A 12 -9.18 -20.02 -8.13
C THR A 12 -9.23 -18.52 -8.48
N GLY A 13 -10.32 -18.10 -9.09
CA GLY A 13 -10.49 -16.70 -9.53
C GLY A 13 -9.51 -16.33 -10.64
N THR A 14 -8.86 -15.18 -10.51
CA THR A 14 -7.84 -14.69 -11.44
C THR A 14 -6.41 -15.11 -11.03
N ALA A 15 -6.27 -15.89 -9.97
CA ALA A 15 -4.99 -16.29 -9.37
C ALA A 15 -4.06 -15.11 -9.03
N THR A 16 -4.64 -13.98 -8.62
CA THR A 16 -3.93 -12.76 -8.22
C THR A 16 -3.81 -12.64 -6.70
N LEU A 17 -3.06 -11.64 -6.23
CA LEU A 17 -2.91 -11.31 -4.82
C LEU A 17 -4.27 -11.14 -4.11
N LYS A 18 -5.24 -10.49 -4.76
CA LYS A 18 -6.61 -10.32 -4.23
C LYS A 18 -7.26 -11.67 -3.88
N ASP A 19 -7.11 -12.67 -4.74
CA ASP A 19 -7.71 -13.99 -4.52
C ASP A 19 -7.03 -14.73 -3.37
N ALA A 20 -5.70 -14.60 -3.24
CA ALA A 20 -4.96 -15.13 -2.10
C ALA A 20 -5.38 -14.49 -0.77
N VAL A 21 -5.57 -13.18 -0.74
CA VAL A 21 -6.08 -12.46 0.45
C VAL A 21 -7.51 -12.89 0.77
N SER A 22 -8.38 -12.99 -0.23
CA SER A 22 -9.76 -13.44 -0.05
C SER A 22 -9.82 -14.85 0.55
N GLU A 23 -8.96 -15.76 0.08
CA GLU A 23 -8.91 -17.13 0.61
C GLU A 23 -8.36 -17.17 2.04
N ALA A 24 -7.29 -16.42 2.32
CA ALA A 24 -6.75 -16.32 3.68
C ALA A 24 -7.79 -15.79 4.68
N MET A 25 -8.56 -14.77 4.29
CA MET A 25 -9.64 -14.24 5.14
C MET A 25 -10.77 -15.24 5.33
N ARG A 26 -11.13 -16.01 4.29
CA ARG A 26 -12.16 -17.07 4.36
C ARG A 26 -11.73 -18.19 5.30
N GLU A 27 -10.48 -18.66 5.16
CA GLU A 27 -9.91 -19.69 6.05
C GLU A 27 -9.85 -19.18 7.49
N TRP A 28 -9.37 -17.95 7.73
CA TRP A 28 -9.34 -17.37 9.07
C TRP A 28 -10.73 -17.28 9.71
N THR A 29 -11.73 -16.79 8.97
CA THR A 29 -13.10 -16.66 9.53
C THR A 29 -13.74 -18.02 9.83
N SER A 30 -13.40 -19.06 9.09
CA SER A 30 -13.88 -20.42 9.34
C SER A 30 -13.21 -21.06 10.57
N ARG A 31 -12.01 -20.59 10.93
CA ARG A 31 -11.17 -21.17 11.99
C ARG A 31 -10.76 -20.14 13.05
N ILE A 32 -11.60 -19.17 13.32
CA ILE A 32 -11.28 -18.05 14.21
C ILE A 32 -10.93 -18.47 15.66
N ALA A 33 -11.38 -19.66 16.07
CA ALA A 33 -11.14 -20.16 17.42
C ALA A 33 -9.69 -20.66 17.64
N ASP A 34 -8.99 -21.07 16.59
CA ASP A 34 -7.66 -21.69 16.66
C ASP A 34 -6.62 -21.06 15.72
N THR A 35 -7.01 -20.05 14.95
CA THR A 35 -6.18 -19.48 13.91
C THR A 35 -6.07 -17.96 14.06
N HIS A 36 -4.85 -17.46 14.12
CA HIS A 36 -4.57 -16.02 14.05
C HIS A 36 -4.22 -15.61 12.61
N TYR A 37 -4.85 -14.54 12.13
CA TYR A 37 -4.53 -13.98 10.82
C TYR A 37 -3.37 -12.98 10.93
N CYS A 38 -2.23 -13.34 10.37
CA CYS A 38 -1.07 -12.45 10.26
C CYS A 38 -1.16 -11.69 8.94
N LEU A 39 -1.92 -10.60 8.93
CA LEU A 39 -2.14 -9.78 7.74
C LEU A 39 -0.89 -8.98 7.38
N GLY A 40 -0.46 -9.07 6.11
CA GLY A 40 0.78 -8.45 5.61
C GLY A 40 0.64 -7.01 5.12
N SER A 41 -0.53 -6.36 5.26
CA SER A 41 -0.74 -4.97 4.84
C SER A 41 -1.64 -4.21 5.82
N VAL A 42 -1.72 -2.88 5.68
CA VAL A 42 -2.46 -1.97 6.56
C VAL A 42 -3.95 -1.88 6.17
N MET A 43 -4.54 -3.01 5.85
CA MET A 43 -5.89 -3.16 5.32
C MET A 43 -6.72 -4.14 6.16
N GLY A 44 -7.99 -4.33 5.79
CA GLY A 44 -8.88 -5.28 6.46
C GLY A 44 -9.67 -4.64 7.61
N PRO A 45 -10.44 -5.47 8.34
CA PRO A 45 -11.28 -4.97 9.43
C PRO A 45 -10.44 -4.51 10.62
N HIS A 46 -11.02 -3.63 11.43
CA HIS A 46 -10.41 -3.31 12.73
C HIS A 46 -10.23 -4.60 13.58
N PRO A 47 -9.07 -4.81 14.26
CA PRO A 47 -7.99 -3.85 14.48
C PRO A 47 -6.78 -3.96 13.53
N PHE A 48 -6.85 -4.73 12.45
CA PHE A 48 -5.68 -5.00 11.60
C PHE A 48 -4.99 -3.75 11.07
N PRO A 49 -5.68 -2.72 10.55
CA PRO A 49 -5.00 -1.49 10.12
C PRO A 49 -4.18 -0.83 11.23
N THR A 50 -4.72 -0.79 12.45
CA THR A 50 -4.02 -0.24 13.62
C THR A 50 -2.80 -1.07 13.98
N ILE A 51 -2.93 -2.40 14.04
CA ILE A 51 -1.82 -3.31 14.39
C ILE A 51 -0.67 -3.16 13.38
N VAL A 52 -0.99 -3.21 12.10
CA VAL A 52 0.03 -3.12 11.04
C VAL A 52 0.68 -1.75 11.01
N ARG A 53 -0.10 -0.67 11.14
CA ARG A 53 0.45 0.69 11.27
C ARG A 53 1.42 0.79 12.43
N ASP A 54 1.03 0.36 13.62
CA ASP A 54 1.83 0.53 14.83
C ASP A 54 3.17 -0.22 14.74
N PHE A 55 3.17 -1.41 14.16
CA PHE A 55 4.41 -2.13 13.91
C PHE A 55 5.25 -1.51 12.80
N GLN A 56 4.65 -1.02 11.72
CA GLN A 56 5.36 -0.37 10.62
C GLN A 56 5.84 1.04 10.98
N ALA A 57 5.24 1.69 11.96
CA ALA A 57 5.58 3.07 12.35
C ALA A 57 7.00 3.22 12.92
N VAL A 58 7.68 2.13 13.24
CA VAL A 58 9.11 2.15 13.55
C VAL A 58 9.93 2.82 12.43
N ILE A 59 9.51 2.65 11.17
CA ILE A 59 10.13 3.27 10.00
C ILE A 59 10.17 4.79 10.15
N SER A 60 9.02 5.44 10.32
CA SER A 60 8.96 6.90 10.43
C SER A 60 9.58 7.43 11.71
N LYS A 61 9.53 6.66 12.79
CA LYS A 61 10.20 7.01 14.05
C LYS A 61 11.71 7.14 13.83
N GLU A 62 12.32 6.10 13.27
CA GLU A 62 13.76 6.08 13.02
C GLU A 62 14.18 7.10 11.95
N ILE A 63 13.40 7.27 10.86
CA ILE A 63 13.65 8.32 9.87
C ILE A 63 13.69 9.69 10.54
N LYS A 64 12.72 10.01 11.38
CA LYS A 64 12.62 11.32 12.04
C LYS A 64 13.80 11.56 12.98
N GLU A 65 14.17 10.58 13.77
CA GLU A 65 15.32 10.65 14.66
C GLU A 65 16.65 10.83 13.90
N GLN A 66 16.86 10.01 12.86
CA GLN A 66 18.09 10.01 12.08
C GLN A 66 18.27 11.27 11.25
N ILE A 67 17.20 11.77 10.61
CA ILE A 67 17.29 13.01 9.81
C ILE A 67 17.57 14.22 10.69
N LEU A 68 16.95 14.31 11.86
CA LEU A 68 17.24 15.37 12.83
C LEU A 68 18.67 15.34 13.32
N GLN A 69 19.25 14.16 13.54
CA GLN A 69 20.66 14.02 13.93
C GLN A 69 21.62 14.44 12.83
N LYS A 70 21.30 14.13 11.56
CA LYS A 70 22.17 14.40 10.41
C LYS A 70 22.04 15.82 9.90
N GLU A 71 20.82 16.33 9.77
CA GLU A 71 20.50 17.56 9.07
C GLU A 71 20.06 18.71 10.01
N GLY A 72 19.79 18.41 11.30
CA GLY A 72 19.29 19.38 12.26
C GLY A 72 17.88 19.88 11.98
N ARG A 73 17.18 19.32 11.00
CA ARG A 73 15.80 19.68 10.62
C ARG A 73 15.02 18.50 10.10
N LEU A 74 13.69 18.64 10.06
CA LEU A 74 12.81 17.66 9.41
C LEU A 74 12.95 17.74 7.89
N PRO A 75 12.60 16.66 7.15
CA PRO A 75 12.62 16.68 5.69
C PRO A 75 11.51 17.58 5.14
N ASP A 76 11.65 18.05 3.90
CA ASP A 76 10.61 18.80 3.21
C ASP A 76 9.47 17.89 2.75
N ALA A 77 9.77 16.63 2.43
CA ALA A 77 8.80 15.61 2.03
C ALA A 77 9.22 14.21 2.45
N VAL A 78 8.22 13.35 2.69
CA VAL A 78 8.37 11.89 2.80
C VAL A 78 7.60 11.27 1.63
N ILE A 79 8.28 10.45 0.83
CA ILE A 79 7.71 9.83 -0.37
C ILE A 79 7.76 8.32 -0.20
N ALA A 80 6.66 7.64 -0.51
CA ALA A 80 6.59 6.18 -0.43
C ALA A 80 5.63 5.63 -1.50
N CYS A 81 5.90 4.43 -2.02
CA CYS A 81 4.96 3.74 -2.90
C CYS A 81 3.75 3.21 -2.11
N VAL A 82 2.59 3.17 -2.76
CA VAL A 82 1.31 2.79 -2.16
C VAL A 82 0.60 1.74 -3.02
N GLY A 83 0.55 0.50 -2.51
CA GLY A 83 -0.42 -0.50 -2.90
C GLY A 83 -1.47 -0.61 -1.80
N GLY A 84 -1.44 -1.66 -0.96
CA GLY A 84 -2.23 -1.70 0.29
C GLY A 84 -1.82 -0.62 1.29
N GLY A 85 -0.57 -0.14 1.24
CA GLY A 85 -0.10 1.06 1.92
C GLY A 85 0.65 0.85 3.24
N SER A 86 1.09 -0.37 3.58
CA SER A 86 1.74 -0.62 4.88
C SER A 86 3.07 0.09 5.04
N ASN A 87 3.96 0.04 4.03
CA ASN A 87 5.22 0.78 4.08
C ASN A 87 5.00 2.29 4.11
N ALA A 88 4.03 2.78 3.36
CA ALA A 88 3.73 4.21 3.28
C ALA A 88 3.18 4.76 4.60
N ILE A 89 2.21 4.07 5.24
CA ILE A 89 1.72 4.51 6.55
C ILE A 89 2.83 4.43 7.60
N GLY A 90 3.67 3.40 7.54
CA GLY A 90 4.86 3.28 8.38
C GLY A 90 5.82 4.45 8.23
N SER A 91 6.01 4.93 6.99
CA SER A 91 6.86 6.07 6.68
C SER A 91 6.22 7.42 7.03
N PHE A 92 4.88 7.51 6.99
CA PHE A 92 4.15 8.77 7.21
C PHE A 92 3.78 9.02 8.67
N TYR A 93 3.55 7.99 9.45
CA TYR A 93 2.83 8.06 10.72
C TYR A 93 3.35 9.14 11.69
N HIS A 94 4.65 9.16 11.98
CA HIS A 94 5.23 10.14 12.90
C HIS A 94 5.41 11.54 12.29
N PHE A 95 5.09 11.73 11.01
CA PHE A 95 5.07 13.01 10.33
C PHE A 95 3.66 13.57 10.10
N ILE A 96 2.60 12.85 10.48
CA ILE A 96 1.22 13.31 10.24
C ILE A 96 0.96 14.67 10.85
N GLU A 97 1.46 14.92 12.07
CA GLU A 97 1.29 16.20 12.77
C GLU A 97 2.29 17.28 12.33
N ASP A 98 3.35 16.92 11.63
CA ASP A 98 4.34 17.86 11.12
C ASP A 98 3.84 18.49 9.82
N LYS A 99 2.94 19.46 9.89
CA LYS A 99 2.21 20.04 8.73
C LYS A 99 3.09 20.66 7.64
N LYS A 100 4.36 20.95 7.95
CA LYS A 100 5.35 21.47 6.99
C LYS A 100 6.01 20.35 6.17
N VAL A 101 5.92 19.12 6.60
CA VAL A 101 6.43 17.94 5.89
C VAL A 101 5.34 17.45 4.95
N ARG A 102 5.59 17.46 3.66
CA ARG A 102 4.69 16.86 2.66
C ARG A 102 4.73 15.34 2.77
N LEU A 103 3.57 14.71 2.65
CA LEU A 103 3.45 13.25 2.58
C LEU A 103 2.96 12.90 1.18
N ILE A 104 3.74 12.14 0.43
CA ILE A 104 3.47 11.83 -0.97
C ILE A 104 3.44 10.32 -1.16
N GLY A 105 2.26 9.78 -1.47
CA GLY A 105 2.07 8.39 -1.85
C GLY A 105 2.12 8.22 -3.37
N CYS A 106 3.02 7.38 -3.87
CA CYS A 106 3.10 7.06 -5.29
C CYS A 106 2.29 5.80 -5.58
N GLU A 107 1.21 5.92 -6.33
CA GLU A 107 0.35 4.81 -6.73
C GLU A 107 0.80 4.22 -8.07
N ALA A 108 0.61 2.91 -8.25
CA ALA A 108 0.97 2.23 -9.48
C ALA A 108 -0.07 2.51 -10.58
N ALA A 109 0.24 3.44 -11.48
CA ALA A 109 -0.61 3.78 -12.62
C ALA A 109 -0.45 2.80 -13.80
N GLY A 110 0.40 1.78 -13.69
CA GLY A 110 0.54 0.75 -14.71
C GLY A 110 0.78 1.34 -16.10
N ARG A 111 -0.13 1.06 -17.03
CA ARG A 111 -0.09 1.60 -18.40
C ARG A 111 -0.82 2.94 -18.56
N GLY A 112 -1.25 3.53 -17.47
CA GLY A 112 -1.94 4.82 -17.44
C GLY A 112 -3.30 4.75 -16.74
N ILE A 113 -3.66 5.83 -16.07
CA ILE A 113 -4.94 5.94 -15.33
C ILE A 113 -6.17 5.97 -16.24
N ASP A 114 -5.99 6.22 -17.52
CA ASP A 114 -7.04 6.20 -18.54
C ASP A 114 -7.27 4.81 -19.13
N THR A 115 -6.58 3.79 -18.62
CA THR A 115 -6.69 2.39 -19.02
C THR A 115 -7.23 1.53 -17.90
N ASP A 116 -7.70 0.32 -18.22
CA ASP A 116 -8.08 -0.69 -17.22
C ASP A 116 -6.86 -1.39 -16.61
N GLU A 117 -5.64 -1.07 -17.07
CA GLU A 117 -4.40 -1.68 -16.63
C GLU A 117 -3.63 -0.74 -15.68
N ASN A 118 -4.21 -0.45 -14.53
CA ASN A 118 -3.60 0.31 -13.43
C ASN A 118 -4.03 -0.23 -12.06
N ALA A 119 -3.35 0.21 -11.01
CA ALA A 119 -3.64 -0.09 -9.60
C ALA A 119 -3.65 1.20 -8.75
N ALA A 120 -3.91 2.35 -9.37
CA ALA A 120 -3.92 3.65 -8.69
C ALA A 120 -5.25 3.86 -7.95
N THR A 121 -5.38 3.22 -6.81
CA THR A 121 -6.63 3.01 -6.08
C THR A 121 -7.28 4.31 -5.59
N ILE A 122 -6.52 5.26 -5.06
CA ILE A 122 -7.07 6.56 -4.61
C ILE A 122 -7.41 7.43 -5.81
N THR A 123 -6.57 7.39 -6.84
CA THR A 123 -6.74 8.21 -8.06
C THR A 123 -7.94 7.75 -8.90
N THR A 124 -8.11 6.45 -9.11
CA THR A 124 -9.13 5.91 -10.04
C THR A 124 -10.28 5.18 -9.36
N GLY A 125 -10.08 4.75 -8.12
CA GLY A 125 -11.06 3.96 -7.37
C GLY A 125 -12.20 4.81 -6.80
N ARG A 126 -13.15 4.11 -6.19
CA ARG A 126 -14.30 4.72 -5.51
C ARG A 126 -14.42 4.20 -4.10
N LEU A 127 -15.05 5.01 -3.24
CA LEU A 127 -15.32 4.63 -1.85
C LEU A 127 -16.31 3.47 -1.80
N GLY A 128 -16.01 2.46 -0.99
CA GLY A 128 -16.91 1.33 -0.78
C GLY A 128 -16.44 0.41 0.35
N ILE A 129 -17.06 -0.77 0.44
CA ILE A 129 -16.71 -1.80 1.43
C ILE A 129 -15.95 -2.93 0.71
N PHE A 130 -14.76 -3.21 1.21
CA PHE A 130 -13.85 -4.16 0.60
C PHE A 130 -13.00 -4.85 1.68
N HIS A 131 -12.86 -6.16 1.63
CA HIS A 131 -12.13 -6.94 2.63
C HIS A 131 -12.38 -6.55 4.10
N GLY A 132 -13.66 -6.27 4.44
CA GLY A 132 -14.07 -5.92 5.80
C GLY A 132 -13.71 -4.50 6.25
N MET A 133 -13.32 -3.62 5.35
CA MET A 133 -13.02 -2.21 5.60
C MET A 133 -13.80 -1.29 4.68
N LYS A 134 -14.01 -0.05 5.11
CA LYS A 134 -14.47 1.04 4.25
C LYS A 134 -13.27 1.85 3.78
N SER A 135 -13.03 1.85 2.48
CA SER A 135 -11.90 2.55 1.86
C SER A 135 -12.13 2.77 0.36
N TYR A 136 -11.15 3.34 -0.33
CA TYR A 136 -11.13 3.39 -1.79
C TYR A 136 -10.67 2.04 -2.34
N PHE A 137 -11.29 1.60 -3.45
CA PHE A 137 -10.83 0.46 -4.22
C PHE A 137 -11.23 0.58 -5.70
N CYS A 138 -10.48 -0.09 -6.57
CA CYS A 138 -10.74 -0.14 -8.00
C CYS A 138 -12.03 -0.94 -8.25
N GLN A 139 -13.00 -0.32 -8.90
CA GLN A 139 -14.34 -0.89 -9.14
C GLN A 139 -14.69 -0.83 -10.61
N ASP A 140 -15.34 -1.88 -11.08
CA ASP A 140 -16.02 -1.89 -12.38
C ASP A 140 -17.32 -1.07 -12.37
N GLU A 141 -18.04 -1.06 -13.48
CA GLU A 141 -19.32 -0.35 -13.63
C GLU A 141 -20.42 -0.86 -12.70
N TYR A 142 -20.32 -2.10 -12.23
CA TYR A 142 -21.26 -2.75 -11.30
C TYR A 142 -20.87 -2.62 -9.85
N GLY A 143 -19.76 -1.95 -9.54
CA GLY A 143 -19.25 -1.80 -8.19
C GLY A 143 -18.51 -3.04 -7.66
N GLN A 144 -18.17 -3.99 -8.53
CA GLN A 144 -17.34 -5.14 -8.19
C GLN A 144 -15.86 -4.75 -8.22
N ILE A 145 -15.04 -5.56 -7.58
CA ILE A 145 -13.59 -5.35 -7.57
C ILE A 145 -13.05 -5.52 -8.99
N ALA A 146 -12.52 -4.45 -9.56
CA ALA A 146 -11.88 -4.49 -10.87
C ALA A 146 -10.52 -5.21 -10.81
N PRO A 147 -10.10 -5.86 -11.89
CA PRO A 147 -8.71 -6.30 -12.06
C PRO A 147 -7.77 -5.09 -11.98
N VAL A 148 -6.55 -5.33 -11.52
CA VAL A 148 -5.50 -4.30 -11.45
C VAL A 148 -4.22 -4.82 -12.07
N TYR A 149 -3.38 -3.89 -12.52
CA TYR A 149 -2.11 -4.22 -13.16
C TYR A 149 -1.07 -3.15 -12.91
N SER A 150 0.16 -3.57 -12.67
CA SER A 150 1.37 -2.77 -12.80
C SER A 150 2.59 -3.67 -13.01
N ILE A 151 3.72 -3.09 -13.39
CA ILE A 151 5.01 -3.80 -13.42
C ILE A 151 5.46 -4.20 -12.00
N SER A 152 4.97 -3.51 -10.99
CA SER A 152 5.29 -3.74 -9.57
C SER A 152 4.30 -4.71 -8.94
N ALA A 153 4.56 -6.02 -9.04
CA ALA A 153 3.66 -7.05 -8.50
C ALA A 153 3.28 -6.85 -7.02
N GLY A 154 4.15 -6.23 -6.22
CA GLY A 154 3.87 -5.90 -4.82
C GLY A 154 2.85 -4.78 -4.63
N LEU A 155 2.52 -4.03 -5.69
CA LEU A 155 1.52 -2.95 -5.68
C LEU A 155 0.20 -3.36 -6.37
N ASP A 156 0.12 -4.57 -6.92
CA ASP A 156 -1.07 -5.09 -7.60
C ASP A 156 -2.15 -5.53 -6.61
N TYR A 157 -2.65 -4.56 -5.87
CA TYR A 157 -3.75 -4.72 -4.93
C TYR A 157 -4.84 -3.69 -5.23
N PRO A 158 -6.10 -4.11 -5.41
CA PRO A 158 -7.15 -3.22 -5.89
C PRO A 158 -7.75 -2.29 -4.82
N GLY A 159 -7.15 -2.20 -3.65
CA GLY A 159 -7.62 -1.38 -2.54
C GLY A 159 -6.48 -0.74 -1.77
N VAL A 160 -6.80 0.17 -0.86
CA VAL A 160 -5.84 0.86 -0.01
C VAL A 160 -6.30 0.85 1.44
N GLY A 161 -5.37 0.91 2.37
CA GLY A 161 -5.67 0.96 3.79
C GLY A 161 -6.57 2.14 4.17
N PRO A 162 -7.52 1.98 5.12
CA PRO A 162 -8.49 3.02 5.46
C PRO A 162 -7.86 4.29 6.02
N GLU A 163 -6.69 4.21 6.64
CA GLU A 163 -5.97 5.41 7.11
C GLU A 163 -5.43 6.25 5.94
N HIS A 164 -5.01 5.62 4.84
CA HIS A 164 -4.64 6.35 3.63
C HIS A 164 -5.84 7.07 3.01
N ALA A 165 -6.99 6.41 2.95
CA ALA A 165 -8.24 7.04 2.52
C ALA A 165 -8.56 8.28 3.40
N TYR A 166 -8.43 8.16 4.71
CA TYR A 166 -8.63 9.27 5.64
C TYR A 166 -7.61 10.41 5.43
N LEU A 167 -6.32 10.08 5.26
CA LEU A 167 -5.28 11.09 5.00
C LEU A 167 -5.49 11.84 3.68
N HIS A 168 -6.01 11.14 2.66
CA HIS A 168 -6.43 11.73 1.41
C HIS A 168 -7.61 12.69 1.60
N ASP A 169 -8.69 12.23 2.22
CA ASP A 169 -9.92 13.01 2.44
C ASP A 169 -9.66 14.27 3.28
N MET A 170 -8.74 14.19 4.22
CA MET A 170 -8.31 15.34 5.03
C MET A 170 -7.31 16.26 4.34
N GLY A 171 -6.89 15.95 3.12
CA GLY A 171 -5.87 16.70 2.39
C GLY A 171 -4.50 16.69 3.08
N ARG A 172 -4.22 15.66 3.92
CA ARG A 172 -2.94 15.58 4.64
C ARG A 172 -1.85 14.91 3.84
N ALA A 173 -2.19 13.96 3.00
CA ALA A 173 -1.29 13.28 2.10
C ALA A 173 -1.73 13.46 0.64
N GLU A 174 -0.77 13.65 -0.23
CA GLU A 174 -0.94 13.68 -1.68
C GLU A 174 -0.77 12.28 -2.24
N TYR A 175 -1.57 11.90 -3.23
CA TYR A 175 -1.40 10.61 -3.93
C TYR A 175 -1.21 10.90 -5.41
N VAL A 176 -0.13 10.36 -5.96
CA VAL A 176 0.32 10.65 -7.31
C VAL A 176 0.41 9.34 -8.10
N PRO A 177 -0.32 9.22 -9.22
CA PRO A 177 -0.18 8.07 -10.08
C PRO A 177 1.16 8.11 -10.83
N VAL A 178 1.88 7.00 -10.83
CA VAL A 178 3.18 6.82 -11.50
C VAL A 178 3.06 5.63 -12.46
N THR A 179 3.32 5.86 -13.73
CA THR A 179 3.27 4.83 -14.77
C THR A 179 4.46 3.87 -14.67
N ASP A 180 4.33 2.71 -15.31
CA ASP A 180 5.41 1.71 -15.39
C ASP A 180 6.67 2.30 -16.04
N GLU A 181 6.51 3.12 -17.09
CA GLU A 181 7.63 3.77 -17.78
C GLU A 181 8.35 4.78 -16.87
N GLU A 182 7.59 5.60 -16.15
CA GLU A 182 8.14 6.55 -15.18
C GLU A 182 8.85 5.86 -14.02
N ALA A 183 8.28 4.76 -13.52
CA ALA A 183 8.89 3.97 -12.46
C ALA A 183 10.22 3.33 -12.90
N VAL A 184 10.28 2.75 -14.09
CA VAL A 184 11.52 2.19 -14.66
C VAL A 184 12.55 3.27 -14.91
N TRP A 185 12.14 4.41 -15.46
CA TRP A 185 13.04 5.55 -15.65
C TRP A 185 13.63 6.04 -14.31
N ALA A 186 12.78 6.19 -13.30
CA ALA A 186 13.21 6.62 -11.96
C ALA A 186 14.16 5.62 -11.30
N PHE A 187 13.89 4.32 -11.48
CA PHE A 187 14.76 3.23 -11.02
C PHE A 187 16.17 3.36 -11.63
N GLU A 188 16.24 3.50 -12.94
CA GLU A 188 17.52 3.68 -13.64
C GLU A 188 18.23 4.98 -13.25
N TYR A 189 17.47 6.06 -13.12
CA TYR A 189 18.00 7.37 -12.74
C TYR A 189 18.64 7.32 -11.35
N LEU A 190 17.93 6.76 -10.37
CA LEU A 190 18.42 6.61 -9.01
C LEU A 190 19.67 5.71 -8.95
N ALA A 191 19.67 4.61 -9.69
CA ALA A 191 20.81 3.71 -9.77
C ALA A 191 22.06 4.40 -10.37
N LYS A 192 21.87 5.22 -11.41
CA LYS A 192 22.97 5.95 -12.08
C LYS A 192 23.50 7.11 -11.25
N THR A 193 22.64 7.84 -10.52
CA THR A 193 23.03 9.06 -9.79
C THR A 193 23.52 8.78 -8.38
N GLU A 194 22.89 7.85 -7.68
CA GLU A 194 23.15 7.59 -6.26
C GLU A 194 23.80 6.22 -6.00
N GLY A 195 23.92 5.35 -7.02
CA GLY A 195 24.39 3.98 -6.84
C GLY A 195 23.44 3.10 -6.03
N ILE A 196 22.16 3.48 -5.90
CA ILE A 196 21.12 2.76 -5.17
C ILE A 196 20.27 1.99 -6.17
N ILE A 197 20.12 0.69 -5.95
CA ILE A 197 19.16 -0.15 -6.67
C ILE A 197 17.93 -0.27 -5.76
N PRO A 198 16.84 0.48 -6.04
CA PRO A 198 15.63 0.42 -5.21
C PRO A 198 14.90 -0.90 -5.42
N ALA A 199 14.13 -1.30 -4.39
CA ALA A 199 13.25 -2.47 -4.44
C ALA A 199 11.83 -2.10 -4.89
#